data_219c5f9f8ef9ec82a162c9f3f67befa6
#
_entry.id   219c5f9f8ef9ec82a162c9f3f67befa6
#
_cell.length_a   1.000
_cell.length_b   1.000
_cell.length_c   1.000
_cell.angle_alpha   90.00
_cell.angle_beta   90.00
_cell.angle_gamma   90.00
#
_symmetry.space_group_name_H-M   'P 1'
#
loop_
_entity.id
_entity.type
_entity.pdbx_description
1 polymer ?
#
loop_
_entity_poly.entity_id
_entity_poly.type
_entity_poly.pdbx_seq_one_letter_code
_entity_poly.pdbx_strand_id
1 'polypeptide(L)'
;MDVLCSVDVAAVRAEPNEDAERVTELLRGEPVEVEEGRRGWARIRTAYDYPGWVREDELSGVKGDPIEEARRYLGAPYLWGGMTERGIDCSGLVHMAYRWLGRLIPRDADQQEAAGAPVDESDLVRGDLITYGEDERATHIAFWLGDGRILHSTEREGVDGVVEEVEPTQLRPQRRRLIRL
;
A
#
# COMPACT_ATOMS: atom_id res chain seq x y z
N MET A 1 6.80 -15.57 7.74
CA MET A 1 6.16 -14.78 6.68
C MET A 1 4.73 -14.61 7.16
N ASP A 2 4.31 -13.38 7.42
CA ASP A 2 2.99 -13.13 7.97
C ASP A 2 1.94 -13.48 6.92
N VAL A 3 0.90 -14.19 7.32
CA VAL A 3 -0.25 -14.50 6.48
C VAL A 3 -1.26 -13.36 6.65
N LEU A 4 -1.82 -12.87 5.55
CA LEU A 4 -2.68 -11.70 5.54
C LEU A 4 -3.99 -12.00 4.83
N CYS A 5 -5.04 -11.25 5.17
CA CYS A 5 -6.26 -11.18 4.36
C CYS A 5 -5.93 -10.55 2.99
N SER A 6 -6.19 -11.29 1.91
CA SER A 6 -5.88 -10.88 0.53
C SER A 6 -7.07 -10.30 -0.24
N VAL A 7 -8.27 -10.43 0.30
CA VAL A 7 -9.53 -9.88 -0.24
C VAL A 7 -9.96 -8.64 0.53
N ASP A 8 -10.87 -7.84 -0.02
CA ASP A 8 -11.32 -6.60 0.64
C ASP A 8 -11.93 -6.88 2.01
N VAL A 9 -12.75 -7.93 2.09
CA VAL A 9 -13.37 -8.41 3.34
C VAL A 9 -13.48 -9.92 3.27
N ALA A 10 -12.93 -10.63 4.26
CA ALA A 10 -13.09 -12.07 4.44
C ALA A 10 -13.96 -12.35 5.67
N ALA A 11 -14.93 -13.23 5.53
CA ALA A 11 -15.77 -13.65 6.65
C ALA A 11 -15.02 -14.65 7.53
N VAL A 12 -14.85 -14.34 8.79
CA VAL A 12 -14.36 -15.29 9.80
C VAL A 12 -15.56 -16.02 10.39
N ARG A 13 -15.54 -17.35 10.35
CA ARG A 13 -16.65 -18.21 10.74
C ARG A 13 -16.33 -19.05 11.97
N ALA A 14 -17.37 -19.44 12.70
CA ALA A 14 -17.26 -20.31 13.88
C ALA A 14 -16.75 -21.72 13.51
N GLU A 15 -17.11 -22.23 12.32
CA GLU A 15 -16.76 -23.54 11.80
C GLU A 15 -16.33 -23.46 10.33
N PRO A 16 -15.55 -24.47 9.82
CA PRO A 16 -15.03 -24.44 8.45
C PRO A 16 -16.09 -24.85 7.40
N ASN A 17 -17.15 -24.07 7.30
CA ASN A 17 -18.20 -24.22 6.28
C ASN A 17 -18.90 -22.88 6.03
N GLU A 18 -19.52 -22.75 4.84
CA GLU A 18 -20.16 -21.49 4.38
C GLU A 18 -21.43 -21.12 5.15
N ASP A 19 -22.12 -22.09 5.76
CA ASP A 19 -23.37 -21.87 6.49
C ASP A 19 -23.13 -21.58 7.98
N ALA A 20 -21.87 -21.69 8.46
CA ALA A 20 -21.53 -21.40 9.85
C ALA A 20 -21.71 -19.91 10.16
N GLU A 21 -21.98 -19.61 11.43
CA GLU A 21 -22.08 -18.25 11.94
C GLU A 21 -20.83 -17.44 11.57
N ARG A 22 -21.03 -16.25 11.01
CA ARG A 22 -19.96 -15.24 10.88
C ARG A 22 -19.71 -14.63 12.25
N VAL A 23 -18.53 -14.83 12.79
CA VAL A 23 -18.14 -14.35 14.12
C VAL A 23 -17.41 -13.01 14.09
N THR A 24 -16.70 -12.73 13.00
CA THR A 24 -16.07 -11.43 12.69
C THR A 24 -15.71 -11.35 11.22
N GLU A 25 -15.02 -10.31 10.82
CA GLU A 25 -14.48 -10.09 9.48
C GLU A 25 -12.99 -9.73 9.56
N LEU A 26 -12.24 -10.12 8.54
CA LEU A 26 -10.90 -9.59 8.28
C LEU A 26 -11.00 -8.60 7.14
N LEU A 27 -10.29 -7.52 7.27
CA LEU A 27 -10.11 -6.55 6.20
C LEU A 27 -8.79 -6.80 5.46
N ARG A 28 -8.72 -6.41 4.21
CA ARG A 28 -7.52 -6.55 3.39
C ARG A 28 -6.28 -6.03 4.11
N GLY A 29 -5.22 -6.83 4.11
CA GLY A 29 -3.95 -6.50 4.75
C GLY A 29 -3.90 -6.77 6.26
N GLU A 30 -4.99 -7.24 6.88
CA GLU A 30 -4.93 -7.65 8.29
C GLU A 30 -4.13 -8.93 8.46
N PRO A 31 -3.13 -8.93 9.38
CA PRO A 31 -2.33 -10.10 9.67
C PRO A 31 -3.10 -11.11 10.51
N VAL A 32 -2.87 -12.38 10.23
CA VAL A 32 -3.42 -13.49 11.00
C VAL A 32 -2.35 -14.53 11.30
N GLU A 33 -2.48 -15.17 12.44
CA GLU A 33 -1.77 -16.40 12.75
C GLU A 33 -2.60 -17.58 12.27
N VAL A 34 -2.04 -18.44 11.43
CA VAL A 34 -2.69 -19.67 10.97
C VAL A 34 -2.31 -20.82 11.90
N GLU A 35 -3.30 -21.39 12.58
CA GLU A 35 -3.12 -22.49 13.56
C GLU A 35 -3.22 -23.85 12.88
N GLU A 36 -4.18 -24.05 11.96
CA GLU A 36 -4.35 -25.29 11.19
C GLU A 36 -5.04 -25.04 9.84
N GLY A 37 -4.87 -25.96 8.89
CA GLY A 37 -5.59 -25.99 7.62
C GLY A 37 -6.49 -27.20 7.50
N ARG A 38 -7.73 -27.03 6.99
CA ARG A 38 -8.70 -28.12 6.82
C ARG A 38 -9.60 -27.93 5.62
N ARG A 39 -9.40 -28.70 4.55
CA ARG A 39 -10.29 -28.76 3.38
C ARG A 39 -10.58 -27.39 2.74
N GLY A 40 -9.53 -26.55 2.57
CA GLY A 40 -9.66 -25.21 1.98
C GLY A 40 -10.11 -24.13 2.97
N TRP A 41 -10.09 -24.46 4.27
CA TRP A 41 -10.31 -23.54 5.38
C TRP A 41 -9.08 -23.47 6.26
N ALA A 42 -8.70 -22.28 6.70
CA ALA A 42 -7.67 -22.04 7.69
C ALA A 42 -8.31 -21.64 9.02
N ARG A 43 -7.94 -22.32 10.10
CA ARG A 43 -8.20 -21.82 11.43
C ARG A 43 -7.18 -20.74 11.74
N ILE A 44 -7.67 -19.57 12.06
CA ILE A 44 -6.84 -18.40 12.29
C ILE A 44 -7.08 -17.79 13.67
N ARG A 45 -6.10 -16.99 14.07
CA ARG A 45 -6.21 -16.07 15.19
C ARG A 45 -5.89 -14.67 14.67
N THR A 46 -6.79 -13.74 14.89
CA THR A 46 -6.61 -12.34 14.48
C THR A 46 -5.57 -11.63 15.35
N ALA A 47 -5.09 -10.47 14.93
CA ALA A 47 -4.16 -9.64 15.70
C ALA A 47 -4.70 -9.19 17.08
N TYR A 48 -6.02 -9.21 17.26
CA TYR A 48 -6.71 -8.91 18.52
C TYR A 48 -7.18 -10.19 19.26
N ASP A 49 -6.49 -11.31 19.00
CA ASP A 49 -6.69 -12.60 19.68
C ASP A 49 -8.07 -13.24 19.51
N TYR A 50 -8.69 -13.04 18.34
CA TYR A 50 -10.00 -13.62 18.05
C TYR A 50 -9.87 -14.86 17.14
N PRO A 51 -10.32 -16.07 17.55
CA PRO A 51 -10.21 -17.29 16.77
C PRO A 51 -11.37 -17.45 15.79
N GLY A 52 -11.13 -18.16 14.69
CA GLY A 52 -12.18 -18.57 13.76
C GLY A 52 -11.62 -19.22 12.50
N TRP A 53 -12.50 -19.46 11.54
CA TRP A 53 -12.17 -20.11 10.27
C TRP A 53 -12.41 -19.16 9.11
N VAL A 54 -11.44 -19.10 8.21
CA VAL A 54 -11.50 -18.30 6.98
C VAL A 54 -11.12 -19.20 5.79
N ARG A 55 -11.57 -18.85 4.59
CA ARG A 55 -11.14 -19.55 3.38
C ARG A 55 -9.65 -19.39 3.16
N GLU A 56 -8.95 -20.49 2.85
CA GLU A 56 -7.50 -20.43 2.57
C GLU A 56 -7.17 -19.58 1.33
N ASP A 57 -8.06 -19.54 0.34
CA ASP A 57 -7.92 -18.74 -0.87
C ASP A 57 -8.12 -17.23 -0.65
N GLU A 58 -8.68 -16.84 0.49
CA GLU A 58 -8.79 -15.45 0.95
C GLU A 58 -7.57 -14.97 1.76
N LEU A 59 -6.61 -15.88 1.99
CA LEU A 59 -5.35 -15.59 2.68
C LEU A 59 -4.17 -15.66 1.70
N SER A 60 -3.23 -14.77 1.84
CA SER A 60 -1.97 -14.85 1.10
C SER A 60 -0.80 -14.40 1.96
N GLY A 61 0.39 -14.96 1.69
CA GLY A 61 1.62 -14.23 2.00
C GLY A 61 1.74 -13.06 1.03
N VAL A 62 2.35 -11.96 1.46
CA VAL A 62 2.47 -10.69 0.71
C VAL A 62 2.87 -10.94 -0.75
N LYS A 63 1.89 -11.04 -1.63
CA LYS A 63 2.06 -11.03 -3.08
C LYS A 63 1.11 -10.00 -3.66
N GLY A 64 1.65 -8.86 -4.04
CA GLY A 64 0.88 -7.81 -4.68
C GLY A 64 1.80 -6.74 -5.21
N ASP A 65 1.29 -5.96 -6.12
CA ASP A 65 1.97 -4.83 -6.72
C ASP A 65 1.50 -3.57 -6.00
N PRO A 66 2.38 -2.84 -5.28
CA PRO A 66 2.00 -1.60 -4.60
C PRO A 66 1.44 -0.54 -5.55
N ILE A 67 1.79 -0.58 -6.84
CA ILE A 67 1.21 0.32 -7.84
C ILE A 67 -0.26 -0.01 -8.07
N GLU A 68 -0.64 -1.29 -8.15
CA GLU A 68 -2.05 -1.67 -8.34
C GLU A 68 -2.90 -1.26 -7.12
N GLU A 69 -2.36 -1.38 -5.91
CA GLU A 69 -3.05 -0.89 -4.71
C GLU A 69 -3.13 0.66 -4.69
N ALA A 70 -2.07 1.36 -5.11
CA ALA A 70 -2.09 2.83 -5.23
C ALA A 70 -3.11 3.31 -6.29
N ARG A 71 -3.28 2.56 -7.40
CA ARG A 71 -4.25 2.86 -8.46
C ARG A 71 -5.69 2.88 -7.99
N ARG A 72 -6.02 2.18 -6.91
CA ARG A 72 -7.37 2.21 -6.30
C ARG A 72 -7.78 3.61 -5.83
N TYR A 73 -6.80 4.49 -5.60
CA TYR A 73 -7.00 5.87 -5.18
C TYR A 73 -7.03 6.87 -6.34
N LEU A 74 -6.92 6.42 -7.62
CA LEU A 74 -6.96 7.33 -8.76
C LEU A 74 -8.19 8.24 -8.71
N GLY A 75 -7.96 9.56 -8.81
CA GLY A 75 -9.01 10.58 -8.73
C GLY A 75 -9.43 10.95 -7.29
N ALA A 76 -8.90 10.30 -6.26
CA ALA A 76 -9.09 10.77 -4.89
C ALA A 76 -8.46 12.16 -4.71
N PRO A 77 -9.13 13.14 -4.05
CA PRO A 77 -8.61 14.48 -3.87
C PRO A 77 -7.36 14.49 -2.97
N TYR A 78 -6.49 15.48 -3.16
CA TYR A 78 -5.38 15.71 -2.26
C TYR A 78 -5.90 16.19 -0.90
N LEU A 79 -5.39 15.59 0.18
CA LEU A 79 -5.64 16.02 1.53
C LEU A 79 -4.40 15.78 2.37
N TRP A 80 -3.78 16.85 2.87
CA TRP A 80 -2.63 16.73 3.76
C TRP A 80 -2.95 15.88 4.99
N GLY A 81 -2.14 14.85 5.26
CA GLY A 81 -2.39 13.88 6.34
C GLY A 81 -3.47 12.84 6.02
N GLY A 82 -4.09 12.91 4.84
CA GLY A 82 -5.12 11.97 4.43
C GLY A 82 -4.59 10.57 4.09
N MET A 83 -5.44 9.56 4.26
CA MET A 83 -5.12 8.13 4.01
C MET A 83 -6.28 7.36 3.40
N THR A 84 -7.27 8.03 2.82
CA THR A 84 -8.49 7.40 2.31
C THR A 84 -8.86 7.91 0.92
N GLU A 85 -9.82 7.26 0.27
CA GLU A 85 -10.41 7.72 -1.01
C GLU A 85 -11.10 9.08 -0.90
N ARG A 86 -11.41 9.55 0.34
CA ARG A 86 -11.97 10.89 0.58
C ARG A 86 -10.93 12.00 0.58
N GLY A 87 -9.67 11.61 0.60
CA GLY A 87 -8.51 12.50 0.55
C GLY A 87 -7.26 11.77 1.01
N ILE A 88 -6.19 11.94 0.25
CA ILE A 88 -4.92 11.27 0.49
C ILE A 88 -3.76 12.17 0.03
N ASP A 89 -2.67 12.23 0.82
CA ASP A 89 -1.45 12.91 0.40
C ASP A 89 -0.46 11.98 -0.29
N CYS A 90 0.67 12.51 -0.72
CA CYS A 90 1.67 11.76 -1.49
C CYS A 90 2.25 10.56 -0.73
N SER A 91 2.68 10.76 0.51
CA SER A 91 3.25 9.69 1.34
C SER A 91 2.18 8.76 1.91
N GLY A 92 0.95 9.28 2.14
CA GLY A 92 -0.22 8.48 2.47
C GLY A 92 -0.58 7.48 1.39
N LEU A 93 -0.50 7.87 0.12
CA LEU A 93 -0.71 6.99 -1.02
C LEU A 93 0.29 5.82 -1.02
N VAL A 94 1.57 6.11 -0.85
CA VAL A 94 2.62 5.10 -0.76
C VAL A 94 2.40 4.21 0.48
N HIS A 95 2.15 4.81 1.65
CA HIS A 95 1.90 4.07 2.88
C HIS A 95 0.71 3.11 2.73
N MET A 96 -0.41 3.57 2.18
CA MET A 96 -1.61 2.74 2.01
C MET A 96 -1.42 1.63 0.98
N ALA A 97 -0.70 1.89 -0.11
CA ALA A 97 -0.37 0.88 -1.11
C ALA A 97 0.38 -0.31 -0.49
N TYR A 98 1.39 -0.04 0.33
CA TYR A 98 2.11 -1.09 1.04
C TYR A 98 1.31 -1.72 2.18
N ARG A 99 0.51 -0.91 2.90
CA ARG A 99 -0.35 -1.40 3.97
C ARG A 99 -1.38 -2.42 3.50
N TRP A 100 -1.99 -2.21 2.31
CA TRP A 100 -2.90 -3.18 1.71
C TRP A 100 -2.23 -4.51 1.34
N LEU A 101 -0.90 -4.51 1.22
CA LEU A 101 -0.07 -5.69 1.04
C LEU A 101 0.47 -6.23 2.39
N GLY A 102 0.00 -5.70 3.52
CA GLY A 102 0.42 -6.08 4.87
C GLY A 102 1.81 -5.63 5.27
N ARG A 103 2.40 -4.71 4.52
CA ARG A 103 3.70 -4.11 4.82
C ARG A 103 3.50 -2.73 5.44
N LEU A 104 3.77 -2.61 6.73
CA LEU A 104 3.76 -1.32 7.40
C LEU A 104 5.09 -0.61 7.13
N ILE A 105 5.02 0.47 6.37
CA ILE A 105 6.13 1.39 6.10
C ILE A 105 5.90 2.71 6.86
N PRO A 106 6.91 3.56 7.03
CA PRO A 106 6.73 4.87 7.63
C PRO A 106 5.66 5.73 6.92
N ARG A 107 5.07 6.69 7.66
CA ARG A 107 3.96 7.51 7.14
C ARG A 107 4.44 8.67 6.27
N ASP A 108 5.52 9.33 6.62
CA ASP A 108 5.96 10.58 6.01
C ASP A 108 7.03 10.36 4.93
N ALA A 109 7.08 11.24 3.94
CA ALA A 109 7.95 11.10 2.77
C ALA A 109 9.45 11.05 3.12
N ASP A 110 9.90 11.84 4.09
CA ASP A 110 11.28 11.85 4.57
C ASP A 110 11.64 10.57 5.33
N GLN A 111 10.69 10.02 6.09
CA GLN A 111 10.85 8.75 6.78
C GLN A 111 10.87 7.58 5.79
N GLN A 112 10.03 7.62 4.75
CA GLN A 112 10.03 6.65 3.66
C GLN A 112 11.33 6.72 2.86
N GLU A 113 11.83 7.93 2.58
CA GLU A 113 13.16 8.15 1.98
C GLU A 113 14.27 7.49 2.79
N ALA A 114 14.22 7.65 4.13
CA ALA A 114 15.22 7.09 5.03
C ALA A 114 15.12 5.56 5.17
N ALA A 115 13.93 5.00 5.01
CA ALA A 115 13.68 3.55 5.13
C ALA A 115 13.99 2.77 3.84
N GLY A 116 14.00 3.43 2.68
CA GLY A 116 14.24 2.80 1.39
C GLY A 116 15.73 2.57 1.09
N ALA A 117 16.02 1.47 0.39
CA ALA A 117 17.35 1.24 -0.18
C ALA A 117 17.56 2.15 -1.38
N PRO A 118 18.72 2.84 -1.51
CA PRO A 118 19.02 3.70 -2.65
C PRO A 118 19.09 2.87 -3.95
N VAL A 119 18.62 3.45 -5.05
CA VAL A 119 18.64 2.87 -6.40
C VAL A 119 19.36 3.84 -7.34
N ASP A 120 20.24 3.34 -8.19
CA ASP A 120 20.84 4.13 -9.24
C ASP A 120 19.82 4.37 -10.38
N GLU A 121 19.93 5.51 -11.08
CA GLU A 121 18.98 5.87 -12.14
C GLU A 121 18.94 4.83 -13.28
N SER A 122 20.07 4.15 -13.56
CA SER A 122 20.15 3.06 -14.53
C SER A 122 19.40 1.79 -14.12
N ASP A 123 19.18 1.60 -12.82
CA ASP A 123 18.57 0.41 -12.22
C ASP A 123 17.12 0.66 -11.76
N LEU A 124 16.60 1.84 -12.10
CA LEU A 124 15.24 2.25 -11.76
C LEU A 124 14.21 1.39 -12.49
N VAL A 125 13.38 0.71 -11.76
CA VAL A 125 12.32 -0.15 -12.30
C VAL A 125 10.93 0.29 -11.81
N ARG A 126 9.90 -0.14 -12.51
CA ARG A 126 8.51 0.11 -12.10
C ARG A 126 8.29 -0.39 -10.65
N GLY A 127 7.73 0.48 -9.82
CA GLY A 127 7.50 0.23 -8.39
C GLY A 127 8.51 0.87 -7.46
N ASP A 128 9.65 1.32 -7.96
CA ASP A 128 10.56 2.17 -7.21
C ASP A 128 9.92 3.52 -6.92
N LEU A 129 10.48 4.23 -5.96
CA LEU A 129 9.96 5.50 -5.50
C LEU A 129 10.96 6.62 -5.80
N ILE A 130 10.44 7.77 -6.18
CA ILE A 130 11.20 9.00 -6.33
C ILE A 130 10.77 9.94 -5.22
N THR A 131 11.72 10.45 -4.46
CA THR A 131 11.50 11.51 -3.47
C THR A 131 11.92 12.86 -4.02
N TYR A 132 11.20 13.91 -3.61
CA TYR A 132 11.44 15.29 -4.07
C TYR A 132 11.49 16.24 -2.88
N GLY A 133 12.19 17.36 -3.07
CA GLY A 133 12.30 18.44 -2.10
C GLY A 133 13.47 19.35 -2.43
N GLU A 134 13.42 20.59 -1.95
CA GLU A 134 14.45 21.59 -2.20
C GLU A 134 15.48 21.64 -1.06
N ASP A 135 15.08 21.25 0.16
CA ASP A 135 15.85 21.32 1.39
C ASP A 135 16.45 19.96 1.81
N GLU A 136 16.81 19.83 3.09
CA GLU A 136 17.46 18.63 3.66
C GLU A 136 16.53 17.41 3.75
N ARG A 137 15.21 17.56 3.60
CA ARG A 137 14.22 16.47 3.73
C ARG A 137 13.33 16.35 2.50
N ALA A 138 12.83 15.14 2.26
CA ALA A 138 11.82 14.91 1.25
C ALA A 138 10.48 15.54 1.70
N THR A 139 9.87 16.31 0.80
CA THR A 139 8.57 16.93 0.98
C THR A 139 7.49 16.33 0.07
N HIS A 140 7.92 15.52 -0.91
CA HIS A 140 7.02 14.83 -1.84
C HIS A 140 7.61 13.47 -2.24
N ILE A 141 6.74 12.53 -2.64
CA ILE A 141 7.12 11.18 -3.07
C ILE A 141 6.15 10.67 -4.14
N ALA A 142 6.66 9.88 -5.08
CA ALA A 142 5.89 9.27 -6.16
C ALA A 142 6.38 7.86 -6.48
N PHE A 143 5.48 6.99 -6.94
CA PHE A 143 5.85 5.74 -7.59
C PHE A 143 6.38 6.00 -8.99
N TRP A 144 7.49 5.38 -9.35
CA TRP A 144 7.96 5.31 -10.72
C TRP A 144 7.21 4.23 -11.50
N LEU A 145 6.63 4.59 -12.64
CA LEU A 145 5.87 3.69 -13.50
C LEU A 145 6.67 3.16 -14.71
N GLY A 146 7.86 3.72 -14.93
CA GLY A 146 8.61 3.53 -16.18
C GLY A 146 8.33 4.64 -17.19
N ASP A 147 9.17 4.73 -18.22
CA ASP A 147 9.01 5.63 -19.38
C ASP A 147 8.74 7.11 -19.01
N GLY A 148 9.38 7.60 -17.95
CA GLY A 148 9.22 8.99 -17.50
C GLY A 148 7.88 9.28 -16.83
N ARG A 149 7.12 8.27 -16.41
CA ARG A 149 5.80 8.41 -15.77
C ARG A 149 5.86 8.12 -14.28
N ILE A 150 5.00 8.80 -13.56
CA ILE A 150 4.84 8.64 -12.10
C ILE A 150 3.36 8.49 -11.73
N LEU A 151 3.11 7.85 -10.57
CA LEU A 151 1.83 7.83 -9.88
C LEU A 151 2.02 8.48 -8.52
N HIS A 152 1.28 9.54 -8.25
CA HIS A 152 1.36 10.28 -7.00
C HIS A 152 0.06 10.99 -6.65
N SER A 153 -0.06 11.42 -5.40
CA SER A 153 -1.07 12.39 -5.00
C SER A 153 -0.43 13.77 -4.90
N THR A 154 -1.02 14.76 -5.54
CA THR A 154 -0.45 16.11 -5.64
C THR A 154 -1.52 17.19 -5.58
N GLU A 155 -1.16 18.35 -5.04
CA GLU A 155 -1.94 19.58 -5.09
C GLU A 155 -1.10 20.63 -5.83
N ARG A 156 -1.49 20.95 -7.05
CA ARG A 156 -0.87 21.98 -7.87
C ARG A 156 -1.87 22.58 -8.85
N GLU A 157 -1.56 23.71 -9.46
CA GLU A 157 -2.45 24.36 -10.41
C GLU A 157 -2.92 23.38 -11.51
N GLY A 158 -4.23 23.19 -11.61
CA GLY A 158 -4.87 22.31 -12.59
C GLY A 158 -4.86 20.83 -12.25
N VAL A 159 -4.24 20.39 -11.15
CA VAL A 159 -4.24 18.99 -10.69
C VAL A 159 -4.38 18.93 -9.18
N ASP A 160 -5.43 18.29 -8.71
CA ASP A 160 -5.72 18.08 -7.30
C ASP A 160 -6.09 16.61 -7.07
N GLY A 161 -5.16 15.84 -6.48
CA GLY A 161 -5.39 14.45 -6.11
C GLY A 161 -4.43 13.44 -6.72
N VAL A 162 -4.88 12.19 -6.78
CA VAL A 162 -4.08 11.04 -7.25
C VAL A 162 -4.17 10.92 -8.77
N VAL A 163 -3.01 10.99 -9.41
CA VAL A 163 -2.89 10.97 -10.87
C VAL A 163 -1.70 10.11 -11.33
N GLU A 164 -1.84 9.54 -12.53
CA GLU A 164 -0.73 9.01 -13.32
C GLU A 164 -0.40 9.99 -14.44
N GLU A 165 0.81 10.46 -14.46
CA GLU A 165 1.23 11.44 -15.47
C GLU A 165 2.68 11.27 -15.88
N VAL A 166 3.09 11.92 -16.97
CA VAL A 166 4.51 12.13 -17.24
C VAL A 166 5.04 13.02 -16.13
N GLU A 167 6.20 12.66 -15.58
CA GLU A 167 6.80 13.44 -14.49
C GLU A 167 6.88 14.91 -14.86
N PRO A 168 6.20 15.79 -14.09
CA PRO A 168 6.19 17.22 -14.36
C PRO A 168 7.60 17.82 -14.43
N THR A 169 7.86 18.66 -15.43
CA THR A 169 9.18 19.26 -15.64
C THR A 169 9.67 20.10 -14.46
N GLN A 170 8.74 20.64 -13.66
CA GLN A 170 9.05 21.40 -12.43
C GLN A 170 9.42 20.50 -11.25
N LEU A 171 9.00 19.21 -11.22
CA LEU A 171 9.40 18.27 -10.17
C LEU A 171 10.78 17.66 -10.43
N ARG A 172 11.11 17.42 -11.69
CA ARG A 172 12.33 16.71 -12.05
C ARG A 172 13.63 17.31 -11.46
N PRO A 173 13.82 18.62 -11.44
CA PRO A 173 14.99 19.25 -10.78
C PRO A 173 15.02 19.09 -9.26
N GLN A 174 13.88 18.76 -8.65
CA GLN A 174 13.71 18.58 -7.20
C GLN A 174 13.89 17.13 -6.75
N ARG A 175 14.20 16.20 -7.67
CA ARG A 175 14.51 14.81 -7.31
C ARG A 175 15.63 14.75 -6.29
N ARG A 176 15.39 14.05 -5.19
CA ARG A 176 16.36 13.88 -4.10
C ARG A 176 17.01 12.51 -4.13
N ARG A 177 16.17 11.48 -4.05
CA ARG A 177 16.61 10.08 -4.06
C ARG A 177 15.67 9.23 -4.88
N LEU A 178 16.23 8.16 -5.41
CA LEU A 178 15.53 7.04 -5.97
C LEU A 178 15.69 5.89 -4.97
N ILE A 179 14.58 5.31 -4.52
CA ILE A 179 14.60 4.32 -3.46
C ILE A 179 13.70 3.14 -3.79
N ARG A 180 14.01 2.00 -3.18
CA ARG A 180 13.20 0.77 -3.21
C ARG A 180 12.85 0.36 -1.79
N LEU A 181 11.56 0.18 -1.52
CA LEU A 181 11.03 -0.31 -0.26
C LEU A 181 10.78 -1.82 -0.29
#